data_062615a3e09d3ac60af893618e135597
#
_entry.id   062615a3e09d3ac60af893618e135597
#
_cell.length_a   1.000
_cell.length_b   1.000
_cell.length_c   1.000
_cell.angle_alpha   90.00
_cell.angle_beta   90.00
_cell.angle_gamma   90.00
#
_symmetry.space_group_name_H-M   'P 1'
#
loop_
_entity.id
_entity.type
_entity.pdbx_description
1 polymer ?
#
loop_
_entity_poly.entity_id
_entity_poly.type
_entity_poly.pdbx_seq_one_letter_code
_entity_poly.pdbx_strand_id
1 'polypeptide(L)'
;MDHETGKLTRSSSSYERPQPHACFIQSIDDDLVNDGGIMDLWVREARLFKYGSGTGTNFSNLRGSSEGLSGGGKSSGLMSFLKIGDRAAGAIKSGGTTRRAAKMVVVDIDHPDIEEFIKWKVTEEQKVASIVTGSKICSKHLKSIMNACHNCEADGESCFEPAKNPALKREIIAARKNEVPENYIQRIIHFAKQGYKSIEFETYNTDWDSEAYVT
;
A
#
# COMPACT_ATOMS: atom_id res chain seq x y z
N MET A 1 -6.04 -33.96 -14.95
CA MET A 1 -5.93 -35.39 -14.64
C MET A 1 -7.11 -36.09 -15.26
N ASP A 2 -6.89 -37.13 -15.96
CA ASP A 2 -7.93 -38.00 -16.51
C ASP A 2 -8.54 -38.81 -15.37
N HIS A 3 -9.86 -38.78 -15.21
CA HIS A 3 -10.53 -39.36 -14.04
C HIS A 3 -10.60 -40.89 -14.06
N GLU A 4 -10.49 -41.50 -15.26
CA GLU A 4 -10.52 -42.96 -15.42
C GLU A 4 -9.13 -43.57 -15.30
N THR A 5 -8.13 -42.93 -15.87
CA THR A 5 -6.77 -43.46 -15.96
C THR A 5 -5.82 -42.90 -14.92
N GLY A 6 -6.20 -41.82 -14.23
CA GLY A 6 -5.33 -41.09 -13.29
C GLY A 6 -4.14 -40.38 -13.95
N LYS A 7 -4.01 -40.40 -15.26
CA LYS A 7 -2.87 -39.81 -15.96
C LYS A 7 -2.97 -38.29 -16.02
N LEU A 8 -1.83 -37.63 -15.81
CA LEU A 8 -1.68 -36.21 -16.05
C LEU A 8 -1.41 -35.95 -17.52
N THR A 9 -2.27 -35.21 -18.17
CA THR A 9 -2.10 -34.74 -19.55
C THR A 9 -2.00 -33.23 -19.58
N ARG A 10 -1.14 -32.68 -20.43
CA ARG A 10 -1.04 -31.23 -20.62
C ARG A 10 -2.17 -30.79 -21.55
N SER A 11 -2.93 -29.76 -21.15
CA SER A 11 -3.94 -29.13 -22.02
C SER A 11 -3.27 -28.35 -23.13
N SER A 12 -3.91 -28.28 -24.29
CA SER A 12 -3.46 -27.45 -25.43
C SER A 12 -3.75 -25.96 -25.18
N SER A 13 -4.76 -25.65 -24.40
CA SER A 13 -5.12 -24.29 -23.99
C SER A 13 -5.68 -24.24 -22.58
N SER A 14 -5.64 -23.07 -21.95
CA SER A 14 -6.26 -22.83 -20.63
C SER A 14 -7.79 -22.93 -20.63
N TYR A 15 -8.42 -22.88 -21.78
CA TYR A 15 -9.88 -23.02 -21.93
C TYR A 15 -10.36 -24.46 -22.11
N GLU A 16 -9.46 -25.36 -22.46
CA GLU A 16 -9.80 -26.78 -22.70
C GLU A 16 -10.18 -27.48 -21.38
N ARG A 17 -9.46 -27.15 -20.28
CA ARG A 17 -9.69 -27.73 -18.95
C ARG A 17 -9.56 -26.63 -17.91
N PRO A 18 -10.57 -25.78 -17.77
CA PRO A 18 -10.52 -24.69 -16.81
C PRO A 18 -10.48 -25.21 -15.37
N GLN A 19 -9.92 -24.41 -14.48
CA GLN A 19 -9.88 -24.70 -13.04
C GLN A 19 -11.29 -24.77 -12.47
N PRO A 20 -11.77 -25.94 -11.99
CA PRO A 20 -13.16 -26.10 -11.55
C PRO A 20 -13.41 -25.52 -10.15
N HIS A 21 -12.36 -25.28 -9.35
CA HIS A 21 -12.45 -24.81 -7.97
C HIS A 21 -12.06 -23.34 -7.87
N ALA A 22 -12.93 -22.56 -7.24
CA ALA A 22 -12.70 -21.12 -7.06
C ALA A 22 -11.73 -20.80 -5.93
N CYS A 23 -11.69 -21.61 -4.87
CA CYS A 23 -10.88 -21.37 -3.68
C CYS A 23 -10.25 -22.64 -3.15
N PHE A 24 -9.06 -22.50 -2.58
CA PHE A 24 -8.28 -23.58 -1.97
C PHE A 24 -7.92 -23.24 -0.54
N ILE A 25 -8.11 -24.18 0.38
CA ILE A 25 -7.61 -24.10 1.74
C ILE A 25 -6.15 -24.53 1.72
N GLN A 26 -5.29 -23.71 2.32
CA GLN A 26 -3.87 -23.95 2.46
C GLN A 26 -3.49 -24.09 3.93
N SER A 27 -2.50 -24.95 4.22
CA SER A 27 -1.84 -25.04 5.52
C SER A 27 -0.56 -24.21 5.53
N ILE A 28 -0.13 -23.83 6.72
CA ILE A 28 1.13 -23.13 6.97
C ILE A 28 1.77 -23.68 8.24
N ASP A 29 3.08 -23.91 8.19
CA ASP A 29 3.91 -24.28 9.32
C ASP A 29 4.73 -23.05 9.78
N ASP A 30 5.09 -23.02 11.06
CA ASP A 30 5.89 -21.96 11.65
C ASP A 30 7.38 -22.13 11.30
N ASP A 31 7.65 -22.12 10.01
CA ASP A 31 8.98 -22.17 9.41
C ASP A 31 9.07 -21.10 8.31
N LEU A 32 10.24 -20.49 8.12
CA LEU A 32 10.39 -19.40 7.17
C LEU A 32 10.46 -19.88 5.72
N VAL A 33 11.30 -20.88 5.43
CA VAL A 33 11.72 -21.19 4.05
C VAL A 33 11.52 -22.64 3.62
N ASN A 34 11.32 -23.57 4.57
CA ASN A 34 11.16 -24.98 4.23
C ASN A 34 9.79 -25.27 3.62
N ASP A 35 9.63 -26.45 3.06
CA ASP A 35 8.36 -26.91 2.49
C ASP A 35 7.25 -26.83 3.55
N GLY A 36 6.10 -26.28 3.19
CA GLY A 36 4.99 -26.01 4.10
C GLY A 36 5.11 -24.70 4.87
N GLY A 37 6.25 -24.04 4.87
CA GLY A 37 6.50 -22.82 5.60
C GLY A 37 5.94 -21.55 4.92
N ILE A 38 6.31 -20.41 5.50
CA ILE A 38 5.76 -19.09 5.14
C ILE A 38 6.05 -18.74 3.68
N MET A 39 7.30 -18.83 3.24
CA MET A 39 7.67 -18.47 1.87
C MET A 39 7.14 -19.47 0.85
N ASP A 40 7.07 -20.75 1.20
CA ASP A 40 6.44 -21.76 0.35
C ASP A 40 4.94 -21.48 0.17
N LEU A 41 4.24 -21.06 1.23
CA LEU A 41 2.84 -20.64 1.13
C LEU A 41 2.66 -19.51 0.09
N TRP A 42 3.52 -18.49 0.10
CA TRP A 42 3.42 -17.41 -0.88
C TRP A 42 3.64 -17.89 -2.32
N VAL A 43 4.52 -18.84 -2.53
CA VAL A 43 4.73 -19.46 -3.85
C VAL A 43 3.50 -20.26 -4.29
N ARG A 44 2.91 -21.05 -3.39
CA ARG A 44 1.68 -21.82 -3.68
C ARG A 44 0.51 -20.89 -3.99
N GLU A 45 0.30 -19.84 -3.18
CA GLU A 45 -0.73 -18.83 -3.41
C GLU A 45 -0.54 -18.10 -4.75
N ALA A 46 0.69 -17.70 -5.08
CA ALA A 46 0.99 -17.05 -6.35
C ALA A 46 0.60 -17.90 -7.56
N ARG A 47 0.81 -19.22 -7.48
CA ARG A 47 0.38 -20.16 -8.53
C ARG A 47 -1.15 -20.21 -8.64
N LEU A 48 -1.87 -20.28 -7.51
CA LEU A 48 -3.33 -20.32 -7.49
C LEU A 48 -3.94 -19.01 -8.01
N PHE A 49 -3.41 -17.87 -7.58
CA PHE A 49 -3.85 -16.55 -8.06
C PHE A 49 -3.62 -16.37 -9.56
N LYS A 50 -2.48 -16.83 -10.07
CA LYS A 50 -2.18 -16.80 -11.51
C LYS A 50 -3.25 -17.50 -12.35
N TYR A 51 -3.84 -18.57 -11.82
CA TYR A 51 -4.89 -19.33 -12.50
C TYR A 51 -6.31 -18.89 -12.12
N GLY A 52 -6.46 -17.79 -11.38
CA GLY A 52 -7.75 -17.18 -11.07
C GLY A 52 -8.49 -17.77 -9.86
N SER A 53 -7.83 -18.61 -9.06
CA SER A 53 -8.39 -19.17 -7.83
C SER A 53 -8.03 -18.34 -6.62
N GLY A 54 -8.90 -18.33 -5.61
CA GLY A 54 -8.62 -17.73 -4.29
C GLY A 54 -8.00 -18.73 -3.32
N THR A 55 -7.53 -18.24 -2.19
CA THR A 55 -6.96 -19.04 -1.10
C THR A 55 -7.56 -18.68 0.25
N GLY A 56 -7.53 -19.64 1.18
CA GLY A 56 -7.84 -19.43 2.58
C GLY A 56 -6.83 -20.18 3.47
N THR A 57 -6.27 -19.49 4.47
CA THR A 57 -5.27 -20.08 5.36
C THR A 57 -5.52 -19.64 6.80
N ASN A 58 -5.46 -20.58 7.74
CA ASN A 58 -5.38 -20.28 9.16
C ASN A 58 -3.91 -20.05 9.54
N PHE A 59 -3.61 -18.86 10.04
CA PHE A 59 -2.27 -18.42 10.40
C PHE A 59 -1.96 -18.54 11.89
N SER A 60 -2.84 -19.13 12.69
CA SER A 60 -2.70 -19.22 14.14
C SER A 60 -1.49 -20.04 14.59
N ASN A 61 -0.98 -20.90 13.72
CA ASN A 61 0.24 -21.68 14.00
C ASN A 61 1.52 -20.85 13.97
N LEU A 62 1.50 -19.65 13.36
CA LEU A 62 2.68 -18.79 13.35
C LEU A 62 2.87 -18.16 14.72
N ARG A 63 4.12 -18.10 15.17
CA ARG A 63 4.47 -17.44 16.42
C ARG A 63 4.20 -15.94 16.36
N GLY A 64 3.78 -15.37 17.48
CA GLY A 64 3.55 -13.94 17.65
C GLY A 64 4.82 -13.12 17.70
N SER A 65 4.65 -11.80 17.65
CA SER A 65 5.71 -10.82 17.88
C SER A 65 6.28 -11.02 19.29
N SER A 66 7.57 -10.92 19.45
CA SER A 66 8.26 -11.10 20.74
C SER A 66 8.49 -12.55 21.21
N GLU A 67 7.94 -13.55 20.57
CA GLU A 67 8.28 -14.95 20.86
C GLU A 67 9.69 -15.29 20.40
N GLY A 68 10.35 -16.19 21.15
CA GLY A 68 11.75 -16.54 20.91
C GLY A 68 11.96 -17.33 19.63
N LEU A 69 13.06 -17.08 18.94
CA LEU A 69 13.54 -17.89 17.80
C LEU A 69 14.53 -18.94 18.28
N SER A 70 14.56 -20.10 17.65
CA SER A 70 15.49 -21.20 17.99
C SER A 70 16.97 -20.81 17.85
N GLY A 71 17.30 -19.90 16.93
CA GLY A 71 18.64 -19.33 16.74
C GLY A 71 18.97 -18.12 17.61
N GLY A 72 18.09 -17.74 18.54
CA GLY A 72 18.19 -16.52 19.34
C GLY A 72 17.51 -15.33 18.67
N GLY A 73 17.09 -14.35 19.50
CA GLY A 73 16.31 -13.20 19.03
C GLY A 73 14.82 -13.40 19.17
N LYS A 74 14.06 -12.47 18.61
CA LYS A 74 12.60 -12.42 18.69
C LYS A 74 11.96 -12.48 17.30
N SER A 75 10.78 -13.09 17.23
CA SER A 75 9.97 -13.11 16.03
C SER A 75 9.51 -11.69 15.64
N SER A 76 9.43 -11.41 14.35
CA SER A 76 8.81 -10.20 13.80
C SER A 76 7.27 -10.23 13.83
N GLY A 77 6.70 -11.37 14.23
CA GLY A 77 5.28 -11.58 14.42
C GLY A 77 4.47 -11.85 13.17
N LEU A 78 3.27 -12.34 13.39
CA LEU A 78 2.28 -12.68 12.36
C LEU A 78 2.05 -11.54 11.37
N MET A 79 1.86 -10.31 11.86
CA MET A 79 1.48 -9.17 11.02
C MET A 79 2.55 -8.80 9.99
N SER A 80 3.83 -9.03 10.30
CA SER A 80 4.92 -8.77 9.36
C SER A 80 4.83 -9.69 8.13
N PHE A 81 4.52 -10.94 8.33
CA PHE A 81 4.37 -11.92 7.25
C PHE A 81 3.06 -11.75 6.49
N LEU A 82 1.95 -11.42 7.17
CA LEU A 82 0.69 -11.12 6.50
C LEU A 82 0.80 -9.95 5.54
N LYS A 83 1.54 -8.90 5.89
CA LYS A 83 1.81 -7.74 5.01
C LYS A 83 2.55 -8.14 3.73
N ILE A 84 3.48 -9.11 3.80
CA ILE A 84 4.15 -9.64 2.61
C ILE A 84 3.13 -10.33 1.69
N GLY A 85 2.32 -11.23 2.24
CA GLY A 85 1.29 -11.94 1.48
C GLY A 85 0.22 -11.03 0.89
N ASP A 86 -0.20 -10.00 1.60
CA ASP A 86 -1.16 -9.01 1.12
C ASP A 86 -0.60 -8.23 -0.08
N ARG A 87 0.67 -7.77 -0.01
CA ARG A 87 1.34 -7.11 -1.13
C ARG A 87 1.57 -8.03 -2.32
N ALA A 88 1.94 -9.28 -2.09
CA ALA A 88 2.09 -10.28 -3.13
C ALA A 88 0.76 -10.53 -3.85
N ALA A 89 -0.34 -10.72 -3.10
CA ALA A 89 -1.68 -10.88 -3.66
C ALA A 89 -2.13 -9.67 -4.48
N GLY A 90 -1.86 -8.45 -3.99
CA GLY A 90 -2.17 -7.21 -4.70
C GLY A 90 -1.40 -7.04 -6.02
N ALA A 91 -0.17 -7.56 -6.09
CA ALA A 91 0.67 -7.48 -7.28
C ALA A 91 0.32 -8.54 -8.36
N ILE A 92 -0.28 -9.66 -7.95
CA ILE A 92 -0.57 -10.78 -8.86
C ILE A 92 -1.96 -10.58 -9.46
N LYS A 93 -1.97 -10.34 -10.78
CA LYS A 93 -3.20 -10.35 -11.57
C LYS A 93 -3.32 -11.71 -12.25
N SER A 94 -4.52 -12.29 -12.27
CA SER A 94 -4.74 -13.52 -13.03
C SER A 94 -4.44 -13.26 -14.52
N GLY A 95 -3.61 -14.11 -15.11
CA GLY A 95 -3.06 -13.88 -16.44
C GLY A 95 -4.15 -13.71 -17.52
N GLY A 96 -4.37 -12.48 -17.93
CA GLY A 96 -5.31 -12.10 -18.99
C GLY A 96 -6.78 -12.09 -18.61
N THR A 97 -7.15 -12.39 -17.38
CA THR A 97 -8.52 -12.28 -16.89
C THR A 97 -8.62 -11.17 -15.83
N THR A 98 -9.81 -10.57 -15.73
CA THR A 98 -10.12 -9.43 -14.89
C THR A 98 -10.21 -9.75 -13.39
N ARG A 99 -9.96 -10.99 -12.99
CA ARG A 99 -10.14 -11.43 -11.61
C ARG A 99 -8.89 -11.17 -10.79
N ARG A 100 -9.05 -10.43 -9.68
CA ARG A 100 -7.99 -10.20 -8.69
C ARG A 100 -7.80 -11.43 -7.81
N ALA A 101 -6.61 -11.53 -7.23
CA ALA A 101 -6.34 -12.47 -6.16
C ALA A 101 -7.31 -12.24 -5.00
N ALA A 102 -7.90 -13.32 -4.50
CA ALA A 102 -8.76 -13.31 -3.33
C ALA A 102 -8.11 -14.17 -2.25
N LYS A 103 -7.89 -13.57 -1.08
CA LYS A 103 -7.22 -14.23 0.05
C LYS A 103 -8.07 -14.09 1.31
N MET A 104 -8.38 -15.21 1.95
CA MET A 104 -8.95 -15.25 3.28
C MET A 104 -7.86 -15.58 4.30
N VAL A 105 -7.85 -14.84 5.39
CA VAL A 105 -6.95 -15.04 6.53
C VAL A 105 -7.79 -15.32 7.77
N VAL A 106 -7.46 -16.39 8.45
CA VAL A 106 -8.05 -16.77 9.74
C VAL A 106 -6.97 -16.70 10.80
N VAL A 107 -7.31 -16.14 11.95
CA VAL A 107 -6.45 -16.10 13.16
C VAL A 107 -7.33 -16.40 14.36
N ASP A 108 -6.92 -17.34 15.19
CA ASP A 108 -7.64 -17.74 16.38
C ASP A 108 -7.59 -16.62 17.44
N ILE A 109 -8.62 -16.52 18.26
CA ILE A 109 -8.79 -15.41 19.20
C ILE A 109 -7.74 -15.37 20.32
N ASP A 110 -7.10 -16.48 20.59
CA ASP A 110 -6.05 -16.63 21.60
C ASP A 110 -4.62 -16.39 21.06
N HIS A 111 -4.49 -16.05 19.76
CA HIS A 111 -3.19 -15.75 19.17
C HIS A 111 -2.58 -14.49 19.82
N PRO A 112 -1.26 -14.47 20.15
CA PRO A 112 -0.61 -13.31 20.79
C PRO A 112 -0.76 -11.99 20.04
N ASP A 113 -0.79 -12.00 18.70
CA ASP A 113 -0.91 -10.79 17.86
C ASP A 113 -2.36 -10.47 17.47
N ILE A 114 -3.38 -11.09 18.08
CA ILE A 114 -4.79 -10.95 17.67
C ILE A 114 -5.30 -9.51 17.72
N GLU A 115 -4.88 -8.72 18.71
CA GLU A 115 -5.29 -7.33 18.79
C GLU A 115 -4.74 -6.47 17.64
N GLU A 116 -3.49 -6.72 17.24
CA GLU A 116 -2.89 -6.03 16.08
C GLU A 116 -3.61 -6.44 14.78
N PHE A 117 -3.93 -7.73 14.65
CA PHE A 117 -4.69 -8.25 13.52
C PHE A 117 -6.07 -7.60 13.38
N ILE A 118 -6.84 -7.50 14.48
CA ILE A 118 -8.16 -6.85 14.49
C ILE A 118 -8.05 -5.37 14.12
N LYS A 119 -7.05 -4.67 14.64
CA LYS A 119 -6.83 -3.24 14.41
C LYS A 119 -6.22 -2.92 13.04
N TRP A 120 -5.69 -3.91 12.33
CA TRP A 120 -4.91 -3.70 11.12
C TRP A 120 -5.65 -2.87 10.06
N LYS A 121 -6.87 -3.27 9.69
CA LYS A 121 -7.65 -2.57 8.65
C LYS A 121 -7.94 -1.12 9.03
N VAL A 122 -8.36 -0.88 10.26
CA VAL A 122 -8.62 0.48 10.76
C VAL A 122 -7.35 1.34 10.71
N THR A 123 -6.21 0.77 11.13
CA THR A 123 -4.93 1.47 11.08
C THR A 123 -4.51 1.83 9.65
N GLU A 124 -4.69 0.92 8.69
CA GLU A 124 -4.37 1.20 7.29
C GLU A 124 -5.31 2.26 6.69
N GLU A 125 -6.60 2.21 6.97
CA GLU A 125 -7.54 3.25 6.56
C GLU A 125 -7.21 4.63 7.14
N GLN A 126 -6.82 4.69 8.42
CA GLN A 126 -6.37 5.95 9.05
C GLN A 126 -5.11 6.50 8.39
N LYS A 127 -4.15 5.66 8.03
CA LYS A 127 -2.95 6.09 7.29
C LYS A 127 -3.32 6.67 5.93
N VAL A 128 -4.20 6.01 5.19
CA VAL A 128 -4.68 6.50 3.89
C VAL A 128 -5.37 7.85 4.05
N ALA A 129 -6.30 7.99 4.99
CA ALA A 129 -6.99 9.25 5.25
C ALA A 129 -6.01 10.39 5.59
N SER A 130 -4.97 10.09 6.39
CA SER A 130 -3.93 11.06 6.75
C SER A 130 -3.10 11.49 5.53
N ILE A 131 -2.70 10.54 4.67
CA ILE A 131 -1.95 10.83 3.44
C ILE A 131 -2.79 11.67 2.47
N VAL A 132 -4.06 11.31 2.26
CA VAL A 132 -4.98 12.04 1.39
C VAL A 132 -5.16 13.47 1.88
N THR A 133 -5.49 13.65 3.17
CA THR A 133 -5.69 14.98 3.76
C THR A 133 -4.41 15.81 3.70
N GLY A 134 -3.28 15.24 4.10
CA GLY A 134 -1.98 15.92 4.08
C GLY A 134 -1.58 16.34 2.68
N SER A 135 -1.76 15.49 1.67
CA SER A 135 -1.44 15.82 0.27
C SER A 135 -2.28 16.99 -0.25
N LYS A 136 -3.58 17.01 0.06
CA LYS A 136 -4.49 18.10 -0.33
C LYS A 136 -4.16 19.42 0.37
N ILE A 137 -3.84 19.39 1.66
CA ILE A 137 -3.41 20.57 2.43
C ILE A 137 -2.11 21.11 1.85
N CYS A 138 -1.10 20.28 1.66
CA CYS A 138 0.17 20.67 1.07
C CYS A 138 -0.04 21.29 -0.32
N SER A 139 -0.75 20.62 -1.23
CA SER A 139 -1.02 21.12 -2.57
C SER A 139 -1.68 22.51 -2.55
N LYS A 140 -2.70 22.70 -1.71
CA LYS A 140 -3.40 23.97 -1.55
C LYS A 140 -2.45 25.10 -1.12
N HIS A 141 -1.74 24.91 -0.01
CA HIS A 141 -0.89 25.95 0.56
C HIS A 141 0.35 26.27 -0.31
N LEU A 142 0.95 25.24 -0.91
CA LEU A 142 2.10 25.44 -1.77
C LEU A 142 1.73 26.17 -3.06
N LYS A 143 0.54 25.91 -3.64
CA LYS A 143 -0.02 26.70 -4.74
C LYS A 143 -0.29 28.15 -4.34
N SER A 144 -0.83 28.40 -3.14
CA SER A 144 -1.07 29.75 -2.63
C SER A 144 0.24 30.53 -2.43
N ILE A 145 1.27 29.90 -1.91
CA ILE A 145 2.60 30.50 -1.75
C ILE A 145 3.21 30.85 -3.11
N MET A 146 3.15 29.92 -4.08
CA MET A 146 3.63 30.15 -5.45
C MET A 146 2.92 31.37 -6.08
N ASN A 147 1.60 31.42 -5.97
CA ASN A 147 0.80 32.54 -6.48
C ASN A 147 1.15 33.88 -5.80
N ALA A 148 1.39 33.87 -4.47
CA ALA A 148 1.79 35.06 -3.74
C ALA A 148 3.18 35.58 -4.15
N CYS A 149 4.09 34.71 -4.59
CA CYS A 149 5.36 35.11 -5.16
C CYS A 149 5.22 35.81 -6.51
N HIS A 150 4.28 35.38 -7.35
CA HIS A 150 4.13 35.91 -8.71
C HIS A 150 3.12 37.07 -8.81
N ASN A 151 2.14 37.16 -7.91
CA ASN A 151 1.15 38.24 -7.86
C ASN A 151 1.60 39.40 -6.94
N CYS A 152 2.87 39.74 -6.97
CA CYS A 152 3.49 40.76 -6.14
C CYS A 152 3.66 42.03 -6.98
N GLU A 153 3.29 43.20 -6.41
CA GLU A 153 3.44 44.50 -7.05
C GLU A 153 4.86 45.09 -6.93
N ALA A 154 5.73 44.46 -6.13
CA ALA A 154 7.11 44.90 -5.96
C ALA A 154 8.00 44.39 -7.09
N ASP A 155 9.11 45.09 -7.35
CA ASP A 155 10.05 44.70 -8.39
C ASP A 155 11.09 43.67 -7.90
N GLY A 156 11.36 42.67 -8.77
CA GLY A 156 12.49 41.79 -8.66
C GLY A 156 12.44 40.82 -7.47
N GLU A 157 13.57 40.66 -6.78
CA GLU A 157 13.74 39.67 -5.69
C GLU A 157 12.89 39.94 -4.45
N SER A 158 12.38 41.14 -4.27
CA SER A 158 11.55 41.53 -3.14
C SER A 158 10.25 40.73 -3.04
N CYS A 159 9.73 40.23 -4.15
CA CYS A 159 8.52 39.38 -4.19
C CYS A 159 8.71 38.02 -3.50
N PHE A 160 9.94 37.54 -3.38
CA PHE A 160 10.27 36.25 -2.76
C PHE A 160 10.70 36.38 -1.29
N GLU A 161 10.74 37.60 -0.77
CA GLU A 161 11.12 37.88 0.61
C GLU A 161 9.86 38.11 1.47
N PRO A 162 9.57 37.26 2.47
CA PRO A 162 8.36 37.41 3.31
C PRO A 162 8.32 38.73 4.09
N ALA A 163 9.46 39.37 4.33
CA ALA A 163 9.53 40.67 4.98
C ALA A 163 9.04 41.81 4.08
N LYS A 164 9.19 41.67 2.77
CA LYS A 164 8.84 42.70 1.74
C LYS A 164 7.55 42.37 1.01
N ASN A 165 7.11 41.11 1.04
CA ASN A 165 5.86 40.67 0.44
C ASN A 165 4.84 40.22 1.53
N PRO A 166 3.91 41.12 1.92
CA PRO A 166 2.92 40.81 2.97
C PRO A 166 2.01 39.62 2.60
N ALA A 167 1.67 39.46 1.30
CA ALA A 167 0.87 38.36 0.83
C ALA A 167 1.59 37.01 1.04
N LEU A 168 2.86 36.93 0.63
CA LEU A 168 3.70 35.77 0.84
C LEU A 168 3.83 35.44 2.34
N LYS A 169 4.07 36.46 3.17
CA LYS A 169 4.16 36.28 4.63
C LYS A 169 2.88 35.66 5.21
N ARG A 170 1.72 36.13 4.78
CA ARG A 170 0.43 35.61 5.21
C ARG A 170 0.23 34.15 4.82
N GLU A 171 0.55 33.80 3.56
CA GLU A 171 0.41 32.42 3.07
C GLU A 171 1.40 31.46 3.75
N ILE A 172 2.62 31.88 4.04
CA ILE A 172 3.59 31.10 4.84
C ILE A 172 3.06 30.83 6.25
N ILE A 173 2.50 31.88 6.91
CA ILE A 173 1.93 31.71 8.26
C ILE A 173 0.74 30.73 8.21
N ALA A 174 -0.12 30.84 7.18
CA ALA A 174 -1.24 29.93 6.99
C ALA A 174 -0.77 28.48 6.76
N ALA A 175 0.26 28.29 5.94
CA ALA A 175 0.86 26.98 5.69
C ALA A 175 1.43 26.36 6.97
N ARG A 176 2.18 27.12 7.76
CA ARG A 176 2.75 26.69 9.05
C ARG A 176 1.67 26.31 10.08
N LYS A 177 0.57 27.07 10.15
CA LYS A 177 -0.58 26.72 11.00
C LYS A 177 -1.27 25.40 10.62
N ASN A 178 -1.14 24.99 9.37
CA ASN A 178 -1.63 23.72 8.85
C ASN A 178 -0.53 22.67 8.74
N GLU A 179 0.57 22.84 9.46
CA GLU A 179 1.69 21.87 9.59
C GLU A 179 2.35 21.48 8.27
N VAL A 180 2.29 22.35 7.25
CA VAL A 180 3.03 22.14 6.01
C VAL A 180 4.53 22.20 6.32
N PRO A 181 5.31 21.19 5.93
CA PRO A 181 6.74 21.13 6.26
C PRO A 181 7.53 22.32 5.71
N GLU A 182 8.38 22.90 6.55
CA GLU A 182 9.15 24.10 6.21
C GLU A 182 10.03 23.93 4.97
N ASN A 183 10.60 22.75 4.77
CA ASN A 183 11.39 22.43 3.59
C ASN A 183 10.57 22.52 2.29
N TYR A 184 9.27 22.21 2.32
CA TYR A 184 8.38 22.37 1.18
C TYR A 184 8.10 23.85 0.89
N ILE A 185 7.86 24.64 1.94
CA ILE A 185 7.66 26.09 1.82
C ILE A 185 8.87 26.75 1.18
N GLN A 186 10.08 26.46 1.68
CA GLN A 186 11.31 27.00 1.13
C GLN A 186 11.57 26.54 -0.30
N ARG A 187 11.30 25.29 -0.60
CA ARG A 187 11.44 24.74 -1.94
C ARG A 187 10.53 25.43 -2.97
N ILE A 188 9.27 25.73 -2.60
CA ILE A 188 8.34 26.44 -3.48
C ILE A 188 8.81 27.85 -3.77
N ILE A 189 9.27 28.59 -2.76
CA ILE A 189 9.82 29.94 -2.94
C ILE A 189 11.05 29.90 -3.87
N HIS A 190 11.89 28.87 -3.71
CA HIS A 190 13.05 28.69 -4.58
C HIS A 190 12.65 28.42 -6.03
N PHE A 191 11.65 27.57 -6.28
CA PHE A 191 11.14 27.35 -7.63
C PHE A 191 10.51 28.61 -8.23
N ALA A 192 9.77 29.39 -7.44
CA ALA A 192 9.24 30.67 -7.88
C ALA A 192 10.35 31.63 -8.30
N LYS A 193 11.47 31.71 -7.56
CA LYS A 193 12.67 32.47 -7.94
C LYS A 193 13.30 32.01 -9.25
N GLN A 194 13.25 30.72 -9.55
CA GLN A 194 13.71 30.16 -10.81
C GLN A 194 12.77 30.42 -12.01
N GLY A 195 11.63 31.09 -11.77
CA GLY A 195 10.66 31.43 -12.81
C GLY A 195 9.55 30.44 -13.04
N TYR A 196 9.44 29.36 -12.22
CA TYR A 196 8.32 28.43 -12.29
C TYR A 196 7.04 29.11 -11.79
N LYS A 197 6.02 29.17 -12.65
CA LYS A 197 4.72 29.81 -12.33
C LYS A 197 3.73 28.84 -11.70
N SER A 198 3.87 27.56 -11.94
CA SER A 198 3.04 26.50 -11.35
C SER A 198 3.85 25.23 -11.21
N ILE A 199 3.52 24.45 -10.19
CA ILE A 199 4.04 23.10 -9.98
C ILE A 199 2.85 22.21 -9.70
N GLU A 200 2.81 21.06 -10.35
CA GLU A 200 1.83 20.04 -10.06
C GLU A 200 2.26 19.26 -8.82
N PHE A 201 1.39 19.26 -7.82
CA PHE A 201 1.55 18.44 -6.63
C PHE A 201 0.59 17.27 -6.74
N GLU A 202 1.14 16.07 -6.73
CA GLU A 202 0.32 14.86 -6.65
C GLU A 202 -0.52 14.89 -5.37
N THR A 203 -1.80 14.65 -5.54
CA THR A 203 -2.74 14.47 -4.43
C THR A 203 -3.32 13.07 -4.49
N TYR A 204 -3.44 12.45 -3.34
CA TYR A 204 -4.07 11.15 -3.23
C TYR A 204 -5.58 11.32 -3.02
N ASN A 205 -6.34 10.34 -3.48
CA ASN A 205 -7.78 10.22 -3.23
C ASN A 205 -8.04 8.99 -2.38
N THR A 206 -9.19 8.98 -1.69
CA THR A 206 -9.66 7.79 -0.96
C THR A 206 -9.93 6.61 -1.87
N ASP A 207 -10.19 6.90 -3.15
CA ASP A 207 -10.49 5.91 -4.20
C ASP A 207 -9.24 5.37 -4.92
N TRP A 208 -8.04 5.56 -4.35
CA TRP A 208 -6.80 5.04 -4.94
C TRP A 208 -6.83 3.53 -5.15
N ASP A 209 -7.71 2.82 -4.43
CA ASP A 209 -7.98 1.40 -4.57
C ASP A 209 -9.17 1.11 -5.51
N SER A 210 -9.95 2.12 -5.90
CA SER A 210 -11.14 1.95 -6.74
C SER A 210 -10.80 1.67 -8.20
N GLU A 211 -9.68 2.19 -8.71
CA GLU A 211 -9.14 1.77 -10.02
C GLU A 211 -8.79 0.27 -10.05
N ALA A 212 -8.73 -0.32 -8.88
CA ALA A 212 -8.60 -1.74 -8.70
C ALA A 212 -9.86 -2.52 -9.09
N TYR A 213 -11.01 -1.88 -9.16
CA TYR A 213 -12.31 -2.48 -9.49
C TYR A 213 -12.83 -2.09 -10.89
N VAL A 214 -12.15 -1.17 -11.57
CA VAL A 214 -12.52 -0.72 -12.92
C VAL A 214 -11.55 -1.30 -13.94
N THR A 215 -11.71 -2.56 -14.26
CA THR A 215 -11.34 -3.15 -15.57
C THR A 215 -12.13 -4.41 -15.79
#